data_7101f21f7b1625051aa2968cfc1e817f
#
_entry.id   7101f21f7b1625051aa2968cfc1e817f
#
_cell.length_a   1.000
_cell.length_b   1.000
_cell.length_c   1.000
_cell.angle_alpha   90.00
_cell.angle_beta   90.00
_cell.angle_gamma   90.00
#
_symmetry.space_group_name_H-M   'P 1'
#
loop_
_entity.id
_entity.type
_entity.pdbx_description
1 polymer ?
#
loop_
_entity_poly.entity_id
_entity_poly.type
_entity_poly.pdbx_seq_one_letter_code
_entity_poly.pdbx_strand_id
1 'polypeptide(L)'
;MKVRKKLTALLGATVMAAAVMFAAGGIVDAKAAASYKVDCSTGDVSAYIGETVEIPVTVKTEQKLRGFLGKLKGNYDETVLEFEGLEKKDLPEKAMVSTAGGNFSYLTSAKDTTFSEATFALKFKVLKYVDDPVEVAIKGLYFTDGNESTAPVDLTAHVTTRDKAREFTGLQEREDGIYYVKEGEVDTTYNGLYNDAVYGWRYVKAGKVDAEYTGLYNDSVCGWWYIKDGAVDFDYTGLAECEYGWWYVVGGTIDYGYT
;
A
#
# COMPACT_ATOMS: atom_id res chain seq x y z
N MET A 1 -40.75 29.38 25.87
CA MET A 1 -40.32 29.11 24.48
C MET A 1 -38.99 29.80 24.16
N LYS A 2 -38.02 29.84 25.07
CA LYS A 2 -36.69 30.46 24.89
C LYS A 2 -35.48 29.56 25.09
N VAL A 3 -35.66 28.27 25.35
CA VAL A 3 -34.57 27.30 25.65
C VAL A 3 -34.09 26.59 24.41
N ARG A 4 -34.88 26.47 23.33
CA ARG A 4 -34.51 25.72 22.10
C ARG A 4 -33.56 26.43 21.15
N LYS A 5 -33.39 27.76 21.21
CA LYS A 5 -32.53 28.52 20.29
C LYS A 5 -31.05 28.61 20.72
N LYS A 6 -30.71 28.30 21.97
CA LYS A 6 -29.32 28.29 22.44
C LYS A 6 -28.60 26.95 22.24
N LEU A 7 -29.34 25.87 21.94
CA LEU A 7 -28.76 24.54 21.78
C LEU A 7 -28.17 24.34 20.39
N THR A 8 -28.66 25.06 19.37
CA THR A 8 -28.26 24.82 17.96
C THR A 8 -26.99 25.58 17.56
N ALA A 9 -26.62 26.67 18.25
CA ALA A 9 -25.36 27.38 17.97
C ALA A 9 -24.14 26.75 18.71
N LEU A 10 -24.39 25.95 19.74
CA LEU A 10 -23.37 25.24 20.49
C LEU A 10 -22.95 23.92 19.81
N LEU A 11 -23.77 23.43 18.86
CA LEU A 11 -23.52 22.14 18.19
C LEU A 11 -22.37 22.17 17.18
N GLY A 12 -21.98 23.34 16.66
CA GLY A 12 -20.93 23.42 15.62
C GLY A 12 -19.50 23.35 16.14
N ALA A 13 -19.24 23.86 17.34
CA ALA A 13 -17.88 23.84 17.93
C ALA A 13 -17.74 22.81 19.05
N THR A 14 -18.86 22.32 19.59
CA THR A 14 -18.92 21.44 20.77
C THR A 14 -19.12 19.96 20.41
N VAL A 15 -19.46 19.63 19.15
CA VAL A 15 -19.68 18.22 18.73
C VAL A 15 -18.42 17.37 18.87
N MET A 16 -17.23 17.96 18.83
CA MET A 16 -15.99 17.23 18.99
C MET A 16 -15.64 16.92 20.45
N ALA A 17 -15.99 17.78 21.38
CA ALA A 17 -15.87 17.49 22.80
C ALA A 17 -17.09 16.69 23.33
N ALA A 18 -18.27 16.88 22.72
CA ALA A 18 -19.51 16.25 23.17
C ALA A 18 -19.61 14.75 22.87
N ALA A 19 -18.99 14.24 21.80
CA ALA A 19 -19.00 12.81 21.52
C ALA A 19 -18.28 11.99 22.63
N VAL A 20 -17.27 12.58 23.25
CA VAL A 20 -16.55 11.98 24.39
C VAL A 20 -17.30 12.18 25.71
N MET A 21 -18.14 13.21 25.83
CA MET A 21 -18.81 13.58 27.10
C MET A 21 -20.20 12.98 27.27
N PHE A 22 -20.91 12.56 26.21
CA PHE A 22 -22.29 12.04 26.32
C PHE A 22 -22.38 10.66 26.99
N ALA A 23 -21.28 9.89 27.01
CA ALA A 23 -21.28 8.57 27.63
C ALA A 23 -21.04 8.60 29.16
N ALA A 24 -20.68 9.74 29.74
CA ALA A 24 -20.35 9.87 31.16
C ALA A 24 -21.44 10.52 32.03
N GLY A 25 -22.61 10.89 31.44
CA GLY A 25 -23.77 11.39 32.22
C GLY A 25 -23.57 12.75 32.89
N GLY A 26 -22.71 13.62 32.39
CA GLY A 26 -22.53 14.96 32.90
C GLY A 26 -21.96 15.93 31.87
N ILE A 27 -22.50 17.14 31.81
CA ILE A 27 -21.92 18.25 31.07
C ILE A 27 -20.73 18.74 31.91
N VAL A 28 -19.52 18.44 31.43
CA VAL A 28 -18.31 19.04 32.01
C VAL A 28 -17.94 20.24 31.15
N ASP A 29 -17.96 21.43 31.71
CA ASP A 29 -17.36 22.62 31.10
C ASP A 29 -15.92 22.30 30.66
N ALA A 30 -15.54 22.77 29.46
CA ALA A 30 -14.17 22.62 28.93
C ALA A 30 -13.18 23.33 29.87
N LYS A 31 -12.76 22.64 30.89
CA LYS A 31 -11.86 23.16 31.93
C LYS A 31 -10.47 22.56 31.70
N ALA A 32 -9.50 23.44 31.53
CA ALA A 32 -8.06 23.24 31.54
C ALA A 32 -7.52 22.04 30.73
N ALA A 33 -6.48 22.29 29.93
CA ALA A 33 -5.70 21.19 29.33
C ALA A 33 -5.29 20.20 30.42
N ALA A 34 -5.39 18.90 30.10
CA ALA A 34 -5.02 17.84 31.04
C ALA A 34 -3.61 18.04 31.59
N SER A 35 -3.42 17.69 32.84
CA SER A 35 -2.14 17.75 33.51
C SER A 35 -1.13 16.69 33.04
N TYR A 36 -1.57 15.73 32.22
CA TYR A 36 -0.78 14.63 31.71
C TYR A 36 -0.43 14.77 30.21
N LYS A 37 0.67 14.13 29.83
CA LYS A 37 1.10 14.06 28.43
C LYS A 37 0.77 12.69 27.84
N VAL A 38 0.53 12.68 26.55
CA VAL A 38 0.40 11.48 25.75
C VAL A 38 1.42 11.56 24.62
N ASP A 39 2.32 10.60 24.59
CA ASP A 39 3.24 10.41 23.48
C ASP A 39 2.51 9.58 22.41
N CYS A 40 2.50 10.08 21.18
CA CYS A 40 1.93 9.35 20.07
C CYS A 40 2.78 9.52 18.84
N SER A 41 2.78 8.47 18.01
CA SER A 41 3.53 8.40 16.76
C SER A 41 2.74 7.66 15.71
N THR A 42 3.11 7.90 14.46
CA THR A 42 2.59 7.20 13.29
C THR A 42 3.75 6.83 12.37
N GLY A 43 3.51 6.07 11.32
CA GLY A 43 4.52 5.65 10.36
C GLY A 43 4.00 5.66 8.93
N ASP A 44 4.93 5.77 8.00
CA ASP A 44 4.66 5.71 6.58
C ASP A 44 4.37 4.28 6.14
N VAL A 45 3.53 4.14 5.13
CA VAL A 45 3.05 2.85 4.63
C VAL A 45 2.97 2.83 3.11
N SER A 46 2.84 1.64 2.53
CA SER A 46 2.65 1.50 1.08
C SER A 46 1.65 0.40 0.75
N ALA A 47 0.89 0.57 -0.34
CA ALA A 47 0.01 -0.46 -0.87
C ALA A 47 -0.23 -0.27 -2.37
N TYR A 48 -0.65 -1.35 -3.04
CA TYR A 48 -1.06 -1.31 -4.44
C TYR A 48 -2.47 -0.74 -4.62
N ILE A 49 -2.73 -0.23 -5.82
CA ILE A 49 -4.08 0.18 -6.22
C ILE A 49 -5.08 -0.94 -5.92
N GLY A 50 -6.19 -0.58 -5.30
CA GLY A 50 -7.28 -1.48 -4.90
C GLY A 50 -7.07 -2.17 -3.57
N GLU A 51 -5.88 -2.13 -2.98
CA GLU A 51 -5.60 -2.70 -1.66
C GLU A 51 -5.90 -1.69 -0.54
N THR A 52 -6.17 -2.23 0.64
CA THR A 52 -6.32 -1.44 1.86
C THR A 52 -4.98 -1.37 2.58
N VAL A 53 -4.59 -0.17 2.99
CA VAL A 53 -3.42 0.10 3.81
C VAL A 53 -3.84 0.53 5.21
N GLU A 54 -3.04 0.19 6.20
CA GLU A 54 -3.27 0.51 7.60
C GLU A 54 -2.17 1.45 8.11
N ILE A 55 -2.55 2.70 8.37
CA ILE A 55 -1.65 3.68 8.99
C ILE A 55 -1.66 3.46 10.49
N PRO A 56 -0.56 3.00 11.11
CA PRO A 56 -0.51 2.73 12.54
C PRO A 56 -0.45 4.03 13.33
N VAL A 57 -1.13 4.06 14.46
CA VAL A 57 -1.00 5.11 15.48
C VAL A 57 -0.73 4.44 16.80
N THR A 58 0.47 4.68 17.34
CA THR A 58 0.89 4.17 18.64
C THR A 58 0.75 5.26 19.69
N VAL A 59 0.20 4.89 20.83
CA VAL A 59 -0.09 5.79 21.97
C VAL A 59 0.58 5.25 23.20
N LYS A 60 1.26 6.11 23.95
CA LYS A 60 1.89 5.77 25.23
C LYS A 60 1.76 6.92 26.23
N THR A 61 1.39 6.58 27.46
CA THR A 61 1.23 7.55 28.56
C THR A 61 1.25 6.83 29.90
N GLU A 62 1.51 7.55 30.98
CA GLU A 62 1.35 7.03 32.34
C GLU A 62 -0.13 7.09 32.81
N GLN A 63 -0.96 7.87 32.11
CA GLN A 63 -2.38 8.05 32.45
C GLN A 63 -3.24 6.90 31.91
N LYS A 64 -4.29 6.57 32.64
CA LYS A 64 -5.33 5.63 32.20
C LYS A 64 -6.32 6.32 31.28
N LEU A 65 -6.17 6.13 29.96
CA LEU A 65 -7.03 6.71 28.94
C LEU A 65 -8.31 5.89 28.75
N ARG A 66 -9.36 6.56 28.35
CA ARG A 66 -10.65 5.95 27.97
C ARG A 66 -10.99 6.14 26.49
N GLY A 67 -10.43 7.14 25.85
CA GLY A 67 -10.77 7.41 24.47
C GLY A 67 -9.92 8.47 23.80
N PHE A 68 -10.19 8.66 22.53
CA PHE A 68 -9.59 9.68 21.68
C PHE A 68 -10.52 10.12 20.56
N LEU A 69 -10.20 11.26 19.95
CA LEU A 69 -10.86 11.82 18.77
C LEU A 69 -9.80 12.47 17.88
N GLY A 70 -9.89 12.27 16.57
CA GLY A 70 -9.05 12.91 15.56
C GLY A 70 -9.81 13.26 14.29
N LYS A 71 -9.24 14.13 13.46
CA LYS A 71 -9.80 14.62 12.21
C LYS A 71 -8.96 14.15 11.02
N LEU A 72 -9.64 13.70 9.97
CA LEU A 72 -9.04 13.33 8.70
C LEU A 72 -9.59 14.12 7.51
N LYS A 73 -10.87 14.50 7.55
CA LYS A 73 -11.54 15.15 6.42
C LYS A 73 -10.80 16.41 5.97
N GLY A 74 -10.47 16.46 4.66
CA GLY A 74 -9.74 17.56 4.06
C GLY A 74 -8.26 17.62 4.43
N ASN A 75 -7.71 16.52 5.04
CA ASN A 75 -6.34 16.42 5.46
C ASN A 75 -5.57 15.29 4.76
N TYR A 76 -6.08 14.82 3.64
CA TYR A 76 -5.45 13.90 2.68
C TYR A 76 -6.14 14.06 1.32
N ASP A 77 -5.54 13.51 0.26
CA ASP A 77 -6.16 13.52 -1.08
C ASP A 77 -7.24 12.42 -1.19
N GLU A 78 -8.50 12.83 -1.03
CA GLU A 78 -9.68 11.95 -1.12
C GLU A 78 -9.90 11.39 -2.54
N THR A 79 -9.17 11.90 -3.56
CA THR A 79 -9.20 11.34 -4.92
C THR A 79 -8.22 10.18 -5.11
N VAL A 80 -7.26 10.02 -4.18
CA VAL A 80 -6.23 8.98 -4.19
C VAL A 80 -6.48 7.92 -3.14
N LEU A 81 -6.97 8.34 -1.96
CA LEU A 81 -7.24 7.46 -0.82
C LEU A 81 -8.70 7.57 -0.39
N GLU A 82 -9.29 6.46 0.00
CA GLU A 82 -10.63 6.40 0.62
C GLU A 82 -10.49 5.92 2.06
N PHE A 83 -10.94 6.72 3.02
CA PHE A 83 -10.93 6.32 4.43
C PHE A 83 -12.02 5.27 4.70
N GLU A 84 -11.62 4.07 5.08
CA GLU A 84 -12.53 2.94 5.34
C GLU A 84 -12.87 2.76 6.82
N GLY A 85 -12.04 3.29 7.73
CA GLY A 85 -12.34 3.15 9.14
C GLY A 85 -11.15 3.06 10.08
N LEU A 86 -11.45 2.68 11.32
CA LEU A 86 -10.48 2.48 12.38
C LEU A 86 -10.43 1.01 12.79
N GLU A 87 -9.22 0.44 12.82
CA GLU A 87 -8.93 -0.89 13.33
C GLU A 87 -8.33 -0.80 14.73
N LYS A 88 -8.91 -1.52 15.69
CA LYS A 88 -8.59 -1.35 17.13
C LYS A 88 -7.23 -1.89 17.54
N LYS A 89 -6.72 -2.91 16.88
CA LYS A 89 -5.47 -3.61 17.26
C LYS A 89 -5.42 -4.00 18.74
N ASP A 90 -4.68 -3.22 19.56
CA ASP A 90 -4.49 -3.49 20.98
C ASP A 90 -5.46 -2.70 21.88
N LEU A 91 -6.40 -1.96 21.29
CA LEU A 91 -7.41 -1.23 22.07
C LEU A 91 -8.45 -2.19 22.67
N PRO A 92 -9.01 -1.88 23.84
CA PRO A 92 -10.07 -2.65 24.45
C PRO A 92 -11.28 -2.87 23.53
N GLU A 93 -11.81 -4.10 23.48
CA GLU A 93 -12.89 -4.46 22.57
C GLU A 93 -14.22 -3.77 22.89
N LYS A 94 -14.56 -3.61 24.17
CA LYS A 94 -15.82 -3.00 24.62
C LYS A 94 -15.76 -1.48 24.53
N ALA A 95 -15.99 -0.96 23.34
CA ALA A 95 -15.90 0.47 23.04
C ALA A 95 -16.89 0.87 21.95
N MET A 96 -17.22 2.16 21.93
CA MET A 96 -17.87 2.83 20.82
C MET A 96 -16.80 3.36 19.89
N VAL A 97 -16.94 3.06 18.60
CA VAL A 97 -16.10 3.56 17.52
C VAL A 97 -16.98 4.35 16.56
N SER A 98 -16.54 5.50 16.13
CA SER A 98 -17.22 6.27 15.10
C SER A 98 -16.21 6.82 14.10
N THR A 99 -16.59 6.77 12.81
CA THR A 99 -15.83 7.32 11.69
C THR A 99 -16.67 8.33 10.89
N ALA A 100 -17.74 8.85 11.52
CA ALA A 100 -18.69 9.72 10.86
C ALA A 100 -18.10 11.10 10.53
N GLY A 101 -18.46 11.63 9.36
CA GLY A 101 -18.13 12.99 8.93
C GLY A 101 -16.63 13.21 8.67
N GLY A 102 -15.87 12.15 8.38
CA GLY A 102 -14.43 12.22 8.12
C GLY A 102 -13.58 12.46 9.37
N ASN A 103 -14.17 12.24 10.57
CA ASN A 103 -13.46 12.17 11.83
C ASN A 103 -13.42 10.71 12.28
N PHE A 104 -12.55 10.41 13.23
CA PHE A 104 -12.54 9.11 13.87
C PHE A 104 -12.50 9.28 15.39
N SER A 105 -13.19 8.41 16.10
CA SER A 105 -13.18 8.42 17.55
C SER A 105 -13.32 7.02 18.12
N TYR A 106 -12.79 6.86 19.31
CA TYR A 106 -12.87 5.66 20.11
C TYR A 106 -13.15 6.03 21.55
N LEU A 107 -14.08 5.35 22.20
CA LEU A 107 -14.40 5.54 23.61
C LEU A 107 -14.80 4.23 24.26
N THR A 108 -14.11 3.84 25.34
CA THR A 108 -14.48 2.64 26.12
C THR A 108 -15.87 2.79 26.73
N SER A 109 -16.67 1.73 26.65
CA SER A 109 -18.07 1.74 27.15
C SER A 109 -18.19 1.60 28.68
N ALA A 110 -17.16 1.09 29.35
CA ALA A 110 -17.14 0.90 30.80
C ALA A 110 -16.08 1.78 31.46
N LYS A 111 -16.40 2.34 32.64
CA LYS A 111 -15.49 3.24 33.36
C LYS A 111 -14.14 2.60 33.72
N ASP A 112 -14.15 1.31 34.00
CA ASP A 112 -12.97 0.56 34.42
C ASP A 112 -12.15 0.03 33.24
N THR A 113 -12.65 0.15 31.99
CA THR A 113 -11.94 -0.26 30.80
C THR A 113 -11.09 0.91 30.29
N THR A 114 -9.80 0.80 30.47
CA THR A 114 -8.83 1.86 30.13
C THR A 114 -7.62 1.29 29.42
N PHE A 115 -6.84 2.15 28.77
CA PHE A 115 -5.54 1.81 28.17
C PHE A 115 -4.52 2.90 28.50
N SER A 116 -3.25 2.57 28.50
CA SER A 116 -2.14 3.51 28.69
C SER A 116 -1.05 3.31 27.64
N GLU A 117 -1.07 2.18 26.97
CA GLU A 117 -0.27 1.87 25.80
C GLU A 117 -1.17 1.07 24.85
N ALA A 118 -1.24 1.50 23.62
CA ALA A 118 -2.04 0.83 22.59
C ALA A 118 -1.62 1.25 21.18
N THR A 119 -1.88 0.39 20.22
CA THR A 119 -1.83 0.69 18.80
C THR A 119 -3.23 0.54 18.21
N PHE A 120 -3.59 1.46 17.34
CA PHE A 120 -4.74 1.33 16.44
C PHE A 120 -4.29 1.69 15.02
N ALA A 121 -5.09 1.39 14.04
CA ALA A 121 -4.77 1.75 12.66
C ALA A 121 -5.93 2.49 11.99
N LEU A 122 -5.58 3.43 11.12
CA LEU A 122 -6.52 4.09 10.22
C LEU A 122 -6.42 3.40 8.87
N LYS A 123 -7.54 2.86 8.39
CA LYS A 123 -7.63 2.07 7.17
C LYS A 123 -7.98 2.94 5.99
N PHE A 124 -7.19 2.85 4.95
CA PHE A 124 -7.42 3.54 3.69
C PHE A 124 -7.31 2.59 2.51
N LYS A 125 -8.25 2.66 1.58
CA LYS A 125 -8.15 2.02 0.29
C LYS A 125 -7.41 2.91 -0.68
N VAL A 126 -6.46 2.36 -1.42
CA VAL A 126 -5.75 3.06 -2.49
C VAL A 126 -6.60 3.01 -3.76
N LEU A 127 -7.03 4.18 -4.25
CA LEU A 127 -7.92 4.30 -5.41
C LEU A 127 -7.17 4.42 -6.74
N LYS A 128 -6.02 5.08 -6.73
CA LYS A 128 -5.18 5.27 -7.92
C LYS A 128 -3.71 5.44 -7.54
N TYR A 129 -2.85 5.27 -8.53
CA TYR A 129 -1.42 5.56 -8.45
C TYR A 129 -1.14 7.06 -8.57
N VAL A 130 -0.18 7.53 -7.79
CA VAL A 130 0.47 8.84 -7.91
C VAL A 130 1.97 8.67 -7.64
N ASP A 131 2.81 9.50 -8.29
CA ASP A 131 4.27 9.35 -8.20
C ASP A 131 4.80 9.77 -6.82
N ASP A 132 4.24 10.83 -6.24
CA ASP A 132 4.65 11.31 -4.92
C ASP A 132 3.84 10.63 -3.81
N PRO A 133 4.42 10.38 -2.63
CA PRO A 133 3.70 9.88 -1.47
C PRO A 133 2.58 10.83 -1.05
N VAL A 134 1.41 10.28 -0.76
CA VAL A 134 0.23 11.03 -0.32
C VAL A 134 0.34 11.33 1.17
N GLU A 135 0.35 12.60 1.53
CA GLU A 135 0.29 13.02 2.92
C GLU A 135 -1.09 12.71 3.52
N VAL A 136 -1.11 12.09 4.68
CA VAL A 136 -2.29 11.90 5.54
C VAL A 136 -2.02 12.60 6.86
N ALA A 137 -2.59 13.80 7.02
CA ALA A 137 -2.46 14.55 8.25
C ALA A 137 -3.60 14.24 9.22
N ILE A 138 -3.27 13.65 10.36
CA ILE A 138 -4.18 13.42 11.48
C ILE A 138 -4.17 14.68 12.32
N LYS A 139 -5.24 15.45 12.24
CA LYS A 139 -5.31 16.75 12.90
C LYS A 139 -6.14 16.72 14.17
N GLY A 140 -5.70 17.50 15.16
CA GLY A 140 -6.44 17.71 16.41
C GLY A 140 -6.74 16.40 17.14
N LEU A 141 -5.75 15.50 17.26
CA LEU A 141 -5.90 14.24 17.99
C LEU A 141 -5.88 14.52 19.50
N TYR A 142 -7.02 14.33 20.14
CA TYR A 142 -7.22 14.48 21.57
C TYR A 142 -7.34 13.14 22.25
N PHE A 143 -6.82 13.04 23.46
CA PHE A 143 -7.01 11.88 24.34
C PHE A 143 -7.74 12.29 25.61
N THR A 144 -8.53 11.37 26.17
CA THR A 144 -9.28 11.64 27.41
C THR A 144 -9.21 10.45 28.37
N ASP A 145 -9.15 10.75 29.66
CA ASP A 145 -9.33 9.77 30.76
C ASP A 145 -10.79 9.68 31.21
N GLY A 146 -11.68 10.48 30.59
CA GLY A 146 -13.10 10.59 30.91
C GLY A 146 -13.42 11.78 31.83
N ASN A 147 -12.43 12.48 32.38
CA ASN A 147 -12.59 13.69 33.17
C ASN A 147 -11.93 14.89 32.49
N GLU A 148 -10.74 14.69 31.95
CA GLU A 148 -9.95 15.71 31.28
C GLU A 148 -9.58 15.25 29.86
N SER A 149 -9.22 16.20 29.00
CA SER A 149 -8.70 15.92 27.65
C SER A 149 -7.38 16.64 27.44
N THR A 150 -6.46 15.98 26.72
CA THR A 150 -5.16 16.56 26.38
C THR A 150 -5.29 17.77 25.47
N ALA A 151 -4.22 18.55 25.37
CA ALA A 151 -4.03 19.41 24.20
C ALA A 151 -4.03 18.58 22.92
N PRO A 152 -4.45 19.15 21.78
CA PRO A 152 -4.43 18.45 20.51
C PRO A 152 -3.01 18.15 20.05
N VAL A 153 -2.84 16.98 19.46
CA VAL A 153 -1.61 16.57 18.77
C VAL A 153 -1.91 16.37 17.28
N ASP A 154 -1.03 16.85 16.46
CA ASP A 154 -1.06 16.59 15.02
C ASP A 154 -0.02 15.54 14.66
N LEU A 155 -0.39 14.58 13.82
CA LEU A 155 0.51 13.57 13.27
C LEU A 155 0.42 13.60 11.76
N THR A 156 1.50 13.21 11.09
CA THR A 156 1.55 13.09 9.65
C THR A 156 2.16 11.74 9.27
N ALA A 157 1.50 11.02 8.38
CA ALA A 157 2.00 9.83 7.74
C ALA A 157 1.96 10.00 6.23
N HIS A 158 2.75 9.23 5.49
CA HIS A 158 2.72 9.20 4.05
C HIS A 158 2.32 7.82 3.54
N VAL A 159 1.49 7.82 2.51
CA VAL A 159 1.08 6.60 1.80
C VAL A 159 1.74 6.60 0.42
N THR A 160 2.66 5.67 0.20
CA THR A 160 3.21 5.43 -1.13
C THR A 160 2.27 4.49 -1.88
N THR A 161 1.68 5.00 -2.96
CA THR A 161 0.81 4.19 -3.82
C THR A 161 1.65 3.41 -4.81
N ARG A 162 1.28 2.15 -5.09
CA ARG A 162 1.99 1.24 -5.99
C ARG A 162 1.05 0.71 -7.07
N ASP A 163 1.61 0.45 -8.24
CA ASP A 163 0.88 -0.13 -9.36
C ASP A 163 1.64 -1.38 -9.86
N LYS A 164 1.01 -2.55 -9.74
CA LYS A 164 1.59 -3.82 -10.19
C LYS A 164 1.92 -3.81 -11.69
N ALA A 165 1.13 -3.10 -12.48
CA ALA A 165 1.39 -2.99 -13.92
C ALA A 165 2.66 -2.19 -14.20
N ARG A 166 2.94 -1.14 -13.43
CA ARG A 166 4.16 -0.31 -13.57
C ARG A 166 5.42 -0.97 -13.02
N GLU A 167 5.29 -1.95 -12.13
CA GLU A 167 6.41 -2.69 -11.55
C GLU A 167 6.68 -4.02 -12.27
N PHE A 168 5.83 -4.40 -13.22
CA PHE A 168 5.96 -5.67 -13.93
C PHE A 168 7.23 -5.70 -14.79
N THR A 169 8.00 -6.78 -14.66
CA THR A 169 9.12 -7.10 -15.54
C THR A 169 9.00 -8.57 -15.95
N GLY A 170 8.97 -8.83 -17.27
CA GLY A 170 8.77 -10.17 -17.81
C GLY A 170 8.21 -10.15 -19.23
N LEU A 171 7.76 -11.29 -19.72
CA LEU A 171 7.08 -11.38 -21.00
C LEU A 171 5.58 -11.10 -20.83
N GLN A 172 5.03 -10.28 -21.70
CA GLN A 172 3.62 -9.92 -21.71
C GLN A 172 3.03 -10.09 -23.10
N GLU A 173 1.94 -10.84 -23.20
CA GLU A 173 1.18 -10.99 -24.45
C GLU A 173 0.37 -9.73 -24.74
N ARG A 174 0.39 -9.31 -26.02
CA ARG A 174 -0.40 -8.20 -26.59
C ARG A 174 -1.07 -8.68 -27.88
N GLU A 175 -1.91 -7.85 -28.46
CA GLU A 175 -2.69 -8.22 -29.66
C GLU A 175 -1.84 -8.72 -30.83
N ASP A 176 -0.60 -8.23 -30.98
CA ASP A 176 0.29 -8.51 -32.10
C ASP A 176 1.54 -9.34 -31.74
N GLY A 177 1.59 -9.90 -30.52
CA GLY A 177 2.68 -10.78 -30.07
C GLY A 177 3.07 -10.64 -28.62
N ILE A 178 4.16 -11.32 -28.25
CA ILE A 178 4.71 -11.31 -26.88
C ILE A 178 5.87 -10.33 -26.81
N TYR A 179 5.83 -9.47 -25.79
CA TYR A 179 6.83 -8.42 -25.59
C TYR A 179 7.56 -8.58 -24.27
N TYR A 180 8.84 -8.22 -24.25
CA TYR A 180 9.59 -8.03 -23.03
C TYR A 180 9.26 -6.66 -22.45
N VAL A 181 8.73 -6.68 -21.24
CA VAL A 181 8.34 -5.50 -20.48
C VAL A 181 9.30 -5.35 -19.30
N LYS A 182 9.79 -4.15 -19.07
CA LYS A 182 10.59 -3.79 -17.92
C LYS A 182 9.94 -2.59 -17.23
N GLU A 183 9.67 -2.74 -15.93
CA GLU A 183 9.03 -1.68 -15.15
C GLU A 183 7.74 -1.15 -15.80
N GLY A 184 6.91 -2.07 -16.33
CA GLY A 184 5.63 -1.78 -16.96
C GLY A 184 5.66 -1.33 -18.41
N GLU A 185 6.84 -1.04 -18.96
CA GLU A 185 6.99 -0.56 -20.34
C GLU A 185 7.73 -1.56 -21.21
N VAL A 186 7.43 -1.56 -22.52
CA VAL A 186 8.17 -2.40 -23.48
C VAL A 186 9.60 -1.87 -23.59
N ASP A 187 10.56 -2.72 -23.24
CA ASP A 187 11.97 -2.41 -23.43
C ASP A 187 12.44 -2.81 -24.84
N THR A 188 12.32 -1.88 -25.78
CA THR A 188 12.74 -2.09 -27.18
C THR A 188 14.24 -2.23 -27.35
N THR A 189 15.03 -2.00 -26.31
CA THR A 189 16.49 -2.18 -26.35
C THR A 189 16.93 -3.61 -26.03
N TYR A 190 16.04 -4.38 -25.41
CA TYR A 190 16.33 -5.77 -25.04
C TYR A 190 16.47 -6.66 -26.26
N ASN A 191 17.60 -7.36 -26.34
CA ASN A 191 17.89 -8.38 -27.33
C ASN A 191 18.58 -9.54 -26.64
N GLY A 192 18.05 -10.76 -26.76
CA GLY A 192 18.61 -11.93 -26.11
C GLY A 192 17.60 -12.97 -25.71
N LEU A 193 18.04 -13.94 -24.95
CA LEU A 193 17.19 -14.97 -24.37
C LEU A 193 16.61 -14.48 -23.05
N TYR A 194 15.31 -14.65 -22.87
CA TYR A 194 14.64 -14.39 -21.61
C TYR A 194 13.87 -15.62 -21.14
N ASN A 195 14.08 -16.00 -19.87
CA ASN A 195 13.35 -17.10 -19.26
C ASN A 195 12.19 -16.55 -18.44
N ASP A 196 10.98 -16.78 -18.90
CA ASP A 196 9.74 -16.38 -18.24
C ASP A 196 9.05 -17.57 -17.57
N ALA A 197 8.41 -17.33 -16.43
CA ALA A 197 7.73 -18.38 -15.67
C ALA A 197 6.53 -19.01 -16.40
N VAL A 198 5.89 -18.27 -17.31
CA VAL A 198 4.72 -18.69 -18.08
C VAL A 198 5.11 -19.16 -19.46
N TYR A 199 5.97 -18.40 -20.14
CA TYR A 199 6.33 -18.64 -21.54
C TYR A 199 7.60 -19.49 -21.71
N GLY A 200 8.39 -19.73 -20.64
CA GLY A 200 9.69 -20.38 -20.71
C GLY A 200 10.74 -19.54 -21.42
N TRP A 201 11.79 -20.19 -21.94
CA TRP A 201 12.86 -19.52 -22.66
C TRP A 201 12.43 -19.02 -24.04
N ARG A 202 12.51 -17.71 -24.27
CA ARG A 202 12.15 -17.06 -25.53
C ARG A 202 13.29 -16.22 -26.07
N TYR A 203 13.43 -16.19 -27.39
CA TYR A 203 14.30 -15.24 -28.07
C TYR A 203 13.57 -13.93 -28.30
N VAL A 204 14.11 -12.88 -27.75
CA VAL A 204 13.57 -11.51 -27.85
C VAL A 204 14.49 -10.68 -28.72
N LYS A 205 13.91 -9.96 -29.66
CA LYS A 205 14.60 -9.02 -30.56
C LYS A 205 13.91 -7.68 -30.55
N ALA A 206 14.64 -6.62 -30.21
CA ALA A 206 14.11 -5.27 -30.08
C ALA A 206 12.82 -5.23 -29.20
N GLY A 207 12.85 -5.95 -28.06
CA GLY A 207 11.76 -6.00 -27.10
C GLY A 207 10.56 -6.88 -27.49
N LYS A 208 10.57 -7.56 -28.63
CA LYS A 208 9.50 -8.48 -29.07
C LYS A 208 10.04 -9.88 -29.23
N VAL A 209 9.28 -10.89 -28.81
CA VAL A 209 9.59 -12.28 -29.11
C VAL A 209 9.54 -12.49 -30.63
N ASP A 210 10.68 -12.92 -31.20
CA ASP A 210 10.77 -13.22 -32.63
C ASP A 210 10.36 -14.69 -32.85
N ALA A 211 9.04 -14.88 -33.01
CA ALA A 211 8.45 -16.21 -33.19
C ALA A 211 8.81 -16.86 -34.54
N GLU A 212 9.39 -16.13 -35.48
CA GLU A 212 9.81 -16.66 -36.79
C GLU A 212 11.28 -17.14 -36.75
N TYR A 213 12.03 -16.75 -35.70
CA TYR A 213 13.43 -17.10 -35.60
C TYR A 213 13.62 -18.59 -35.32
N THR A 214 14.36 -19.26 -36.21
CA THR A 214 14.80 -20.63 -36.01
C THR A 214 16.29 -20.72 -36.40
N GLY A 215 17.14 -21.28 -35.50
CA GLY A 215 18.56 -21.38 -35.71
C GLY A 215 19.39 -21.26 -34.43
N LEU A 216 20.69 -21.23 -34.57
CA LEU A 216 21.61 -21.01 -33.45
C LEU A 216 21.66 -19.51 -33.08
N TYR A 217 21.54 -19.21 -31.82
CA TYR A 217 21.72 -17.91 -31.26
C TYR A 217 22.74 -17.94 -30.12
N ASN A 218 23.67 -16.98 -30.13
CA ASN A 218 24.63 -16.79 -29.06
C ASN A 218 24.19 -15.68 -28.13
N ASP A 219 23.62 -16.06 -27.01
CA ASP A 219 23.28 -15.11 -25.96
C ASP A 219 24.55 -14.74 -25.16
N SER A 220 24.71 -13.45 -24.85
CA SER A 220 25.90 -12.93 -24.16
C SER A 220 26.05 -13.46 -22.73
N VAL A 221 25.00 -13.95 -22.13
CA VAL A 221 24.95 -14.46 -20.74
C VAL A 221 24.87 -15.98 -20.70
N CYS A 222 24.01 -16.56 -21.55
CA CYS A 222 23.68 -18.00 -21.52
C CYS A 222 24.46 -18.84 -22.55
N GLY A 223 25.16 -18.20 -23.50
CA GLY A 223 25.91 -18.88 -24.57
C GLY A 223 25.05 -19.34 -25.74
N TRP A 224 25.51 -20.36 -26.49
CA TRP A 224 24.86 -20.84 -27.71
C TRP A 224 23.68 -21.77 -27.43
N TRP A 225 22.52 -21.41 -28.02
CA TRP A 225 21.29 -22.19 -27.96
C TRP A 225 20.65 -22.33 -29.33
N TYR A 226 20.05 -23.49 -29.57
CA TYR A 226 19.19 -23.69 -30.74
C TYR A 226 17.78 -23.19 -30.43
N ILE A 227 17.31 -22.28 -31.24
CA ILE A 227 15.98 -21.69 -31.15
C ILE A 227 15.13 -22.27 -32.25
N LYS A 228 13.89 -22.61 -31.95
CA LYS A 228 12.87 -23.02 -32.88
C LYS A 228 11.60 -22.23 -32.63
N ASP A 229 11.11 -21.54 -33.67
CA ASP A 229 9.89 -20.73 -33.59
C ASP A 229 9.91 -19.77 -32.39
N GLY A 230 11.03 -19.10 -32.18
CA GLY A 230 11.27 -18.15 -31.10
C GLY A 230 11.45 -18.74 -29.69
N ALA A 231 11.46 -20.05 -29.53
CA ALA A 231 11.68 -20.73 -28.25
C ALA A 231 12.98 -21.54 -28.25
N VAL A 232 13.64 -21.66 -27.09
CA VAL A 232 14.76 -22.58 -26.95
C VAL A 232 14.24 -24.01 -27.07
N ASP A 233 14.81 -24.76 -28.02
CA ASP A 233 14.48 -26.17 -28.23
C ASP A 233 15.53 -27.04 -27.53
N PHE A 234 15.26 -27.49 -26.33
CA PHE A 234 16.13 -28.31 -25.51
C PHE A 234 16.25 -29.78 -26.03
N ASP A 235 15.36 -30.18 -26.93
CA ASP A 235 15.38 -31.56 -27.47
C ASP A 235 16.11 -31.63 -28.79
N TYR A 236 16.48 -30.50 -29.40
CA TYR A 236 17.11 -30.47 -30.71
C TYR A 236 18.50 -31.15 -30.66
N THR A 237 18.68 -32.11 -31.53
CA THR A 237 19.97 -32.77 -31.79
C THR A 237 20.16 -32.89 -33.31
N GLY A 238 21.24 -32.32 -33.82
CA GLY A 238 21.54 -32.32 -35.24
C GLY A 238 22.48 -31.19 -35.67
N LEU A 239 22.65 -31.04 -36.98
CA LEU A 239 23.46 -29.95 -37.53
C LEU A 239 22.64 -28.66 -37.62
N ALA A 240 23.20 -27.59 -37.17
CA ALA A 240 22.65 -26.24 -37.29
C ALA A 240 23.69 -25.25 -37.81
N GLU A 241 23.27 -24.36 -38.70
CA GLU A 241 24.15 -23.34 -39.28
C GLU A 241 24.06 -22.03 -38.53
N CYS A 242 25.19 -21.36 -38.37
CA CYS A 242 25.24 -19.95 -37.94
C CYS A 242 26.31 -19.20 -38.75
N GLU A 243 26.54 -17.90 -38.46
CA GLU A 243 27.54 -17.08 -39.16
C GLU A 243 28.97 -17.60 -39.17
N TYR A 244 29.29 -18.52 -38.23
CA TYR A 244 30.60 -19.18 -38.13
C TYR A 244 30.65 -20.54 -38.78
N GLY A 245 29.57 -21.01 -39.46
CA GLY A 245 29.49 -22.30 -40.14
C GLY A 245 28.51 -23.29 -39.48
N TRP A 246 28.69 -24.56 -39.80
CA TRP A 246 27.86 -25.67 -39.31
C TRP A 246 28.39 -26.23 -38.00
N TRP A 247 27.50 -26.39 -37.03
CA TRP A 247 27.78 -26.92 -35.71
C TRP A 247 26.87 -28.08 -35.37
N TYR A 248 27.41 -29.07 -34.67
CA TYR A 248 26.60 -30.14 -34.12
C TYR A 248 26.02 -29.73 -32.79
N VAL A 249 24.72 -29.87 -32.66
CA VAL A 249 23.94 -29.49 -31.49
C VAL A 249 23.43 -30.74 -30.81
N VAL A 250 23.50 -30.79 -29.48
CA VAL A 250 22.93 -31.85 -28.65
C VAL A 250 22.18 -31.22 -27.50
N GLY A 251 20.89 -31.57 -27.36
CA GLY A 251 20.06 -31.02 -26.29
C GLY A 251 19.96 -29.50 -26.34
N GLY A 252 19.86 -28.93 -27.55
CA GLY A 252 19.74 -27.49 -27.78
C GLY A 252 21.02 -26.68 -27.66
N THR A 253 22.18 -27.27 -27.31
CA THR A 253 23.47 -26.57 -27.17
C THR A 253 24.52 -27.10 -28.12
N ILE A 254 25.53 -26.28 -28.49
CA ILE A 254 26.65 -26.73 -29.33
C ILE A 254 27.46 -27.79 -28.58
N ASP A 255 27.68 -28.95 -29.23
CA ASP A 255 28.63 -29.95 -28.80
C ASP A 255 30.01 -29.67 -29.41
N TYR A 256 30.90 -29.09 -28.61
CA TYR A 256 32.27 -28.78 -29.02
C TYR A 256 33.18 -30.04 -29.13
N GLY A 257 32.72 -31.20 -28.66
CA GLY A 257 33.45 -32.46 -28.76
C GLY A 257 33.29 -33.16 -30.10
N TYR A 258 32.34 -32.72 -30.92
CA TYR A 258 32.09 -33.30 -32.24
C TYR A 258 32.88 -32.54 -33.30
N THR A 259 33.95 -33.12 -33.78
CA THR A 259 34.82 -32.57 -34.84
C THR A 259 34.74 -33.44 -36.10
#